data_9c50e7cde0893b65661f2da0faec223c
#
_entry.id   9c50e7cde0893b65661f2da0faec223c
#
_cell.length_a   1.000
_cell.length_b   1.000
_cell.length_c   1.000
_cell.angle_alpha   90.00
_cell.angle_beta   90.00
_cell.angle_gamma   90.00
#
_symmetry.space_group_name_H-M   'P 1'
#
loop_
_entity.id
_entity.type
_entity.pdbx_description
1 polymer ?
#
loop_
_entity_poly.entity_id
_entity_poly.type
_entity_poly.pdbx_seq_one_letter_code
_entity_poly.pdbx_strand_id
1 'polypeptide(L)' 'MRLLKVVEEYRAESEQEVKEMNELLKEDARAKGYELTAFSYTRKEKKKNKEVIDDGYLVKVAKTYGGFWDGLE' A
#
# COMPACT_ATOMS: atom_id res chain seq x y z
N MET A 1 -8.62 22.50 5.33
CA MET A 1 -8.16 21.18 5.80
C MET A 1 -7.22 20.58 4.79
N ARG A 2 -6.09 20.08 5.23
CA ARG A 2 -5.11 19.46 4.34
C ARG A 2 -4.97 17.99 4.64
N LEU A 3 -4.85 17.18 3.60
CA LEU A 3 -4.62 15.76 3.72
C LEU A 3 -3.14 15.51 3.88
N LEU A 4 -2.73 15.03 5.06
CA LEU A 4 -1.32 14.78 5.37
C LEU A 4 -0.93 13.33 5.21
N LYS A 5 -1.86 12.44 5.44
CA LYS A 5 -1.60 11.01 5.40
C LYS A 5 -2.76 10.28 4.76
N VAL A 6 -2.43 9.34 3.91
CA VAL A 6 -3.39 8.45 3.28
C VAL A 6 -2.98 7.02 3.55
N VAL A 7 -3.92 6.22 4.01
CA VAL A 7 -3.71 4.78 4.16
C VAL A 7 -4.59 4.10 3.13
N GLU A 8 -3.98 3.27 2.30
CA GLU A 8 -4.67 2.56 1.23
C GLU A 8 -4.48 1.07 1.40
N GLU A 9 -5.48 0.30 1.04
CA GLU A 9 -5.41 -1.15 1.05
C GLU A 9 -5.66 -1.66 -0.36
N TYR A 10 -4.84 -2.62 -0.77
CA TYR A 10 -4.95 -3.23 -2.08
C TYR A 10 -4.92 -4.74 -1.94
N ARG A 11 -5.47 -5.41 -2.94
CA ARG A 11 -5.39 -6.85 -3.04
C ARG A 11 -4.43 -7.21 -4.16
N ALA A 12 -3.51 -8.13 -3.86
CA ALA A 12 -2.60 -8.70 -4.85
C ALA A 12 -2.81 -10.21 -4.89
N GLU A 13 -2.61 -10.80 -6.03
CA GLU A 13 -2.83 -12.24 -6.21
C GLU A 13 -1.56 -13.06 -6.02
N SER A 14 -0.38 -12.43 -6.09
CA SER A 14 0.89 -13.10 -5.93
C SER A 14 1.93 -12.18 -5.31
N GLU A 15 3.03 -12.76 -4.82
CA GLU A 15 4.15 -11.98 -4.31
C GLU A 15 4.78 -11.12 -5.39
N GLN A 16 4.81 -11.61 -6.62
CA GLN A 16 5.33 -10.85 -7.74
C GLN A 16 4.55 -9.56 -7.93
N GLU A 17 3.23 -9.65 -7.83
CA GLU A 17 2.36 -8.49 -7.94
C GLU A 17 2.59 -7.51 -6.80
N VAL A 18 2.80 -8.02 -5.57
CA VAL A 18 3.14 -7.18 -4.42
C VAL A 18 4.42 -6.38 -4.68
N LYS A 19 5.44 -7.04 -5.22
CA LYS A 19 6.71 -6.39 -5.54
C LYS A 19 6.55 -5.32 -6.61
N GLU A 20 5.76 -5.61 -7.63
CA GLU A 20 5.47 -4.66 -8.69
C GLU A 20 4.73 -3.45 -8.16
N MET A 21 3.76 -3.66 -7.28
CA MET A 21 3.04 -2.57 -6.63
C MET A 21 3.98 -1.68 -5.82
N ASN A 22 4.90 -2.28 -5.10
CA ASN A 22 5.87 -1.52 -4.31
C ASN A 22 6.73 -0.62 -5.19
N GLU A 23 7.22 -1.14 -6.31
CA GLU A 23 8.01 -0.36 -7.24
C GLU A 23 7.21 0.76 -7.89
N LEU A 24 5.99 0.46 -8.31
CA LEU A 24 5.11 1.45 -8.90
C LEU A 24 4.78 2.57 -7.92
N LEU A 25 4.55 2.21 -6.67
CA LEU A 25 4.26 3.21 -5.63
C LEU A 25 5.47 4.08 -5.32
N LYS A 26 6.68 3.52 -5.37
CA LYS A 26 7.89 4.30 -5.17
C LYS A 26 8.09 5.32 -6.30
N GLU A 27 7.83 4.91 -7.52
CA GLU A 27 7.92 5.82 -8.67
C GLU A 27 6.85 6.90 -8.59
N ASP A 28 5.64 6.53 -8.23
CA ASP A 28 4.54 7.46 -8.07
C ASP A 28 4.81 8.48 -6.97
N ALA A 29 5.38 8.01 -5.86
CA ALA A 29 5.77 8.88 -4.75
C ALA A 29 6.78 9.94 -5.20
N ARG A 30 7.75 9.52 -6.01
CA ARG A 30 8.75 10.42 -6.54
C ARG A 30 8.14 11.44 -7.49
N ALA A 31 7.22 10.99 -8.32
CA ALA A 31 6.56 11.85 -9.29
C ALA A 31 5.60 12.85 -8.64
N LYS A 32 4.92 12.44 -7.59
CA LYS A 32 3.91 13.26 -6.92
C LYS A 32 4.39 13.97 -5.66
N GLY A 33 5.59 13.66 -5.20
CA GLY A 33 6.18 14.32 -4.05
C GLY A 33 5.68 13.90 -2.69
N TYR A 34 5.22 12.66 -2.54
CA TYR A 34 4.87 12.12 -1.24
C TYR A 34 5.89 11.05 -0.81
N GLU A 35 5.86 10.69 0.45
CA GLU A 35 6.69 9.61 0.98
C GLU A 35 5.86 8.38 1.28
N LEU A 36 6.40 7.21 0.96
CA LEU A 36 5.85 5.95 1.41
C LEU A 36 6.39 5.67 2.81
N THR A 37 5.59 5.90 3.82
CA THR A 37 6.03 5.74 5.20
C THR A 37 5.81 4.33 5.72
N ALA A 38 4.93 3.57 5.08
CA ALA A 38 4.73 2.17 5.43
C ALA A 38 4.27 1.38 4.20
N PHE A 39 4.80 0.20 4.07
CA PHE A 39 4.36 -0.75 3.05
C PHE A 39 4.46 -2.14 3.69
N SER A 40 3.33 -2.79 3.80
CA SER A 40 3.29 -4.13 4.38
C SER A 40 2.28 -4.98 3.62
N TYR A 41 2.45 -6.27 3.70
CA TYR A 41 1.48 -7.19 3.11
C TYR A 41 1.32 -8.41 3.99
N THR A 42 0.15 -9.01 3.92
CA THR A 42 -0.19 -10.20 4.67
C THR A 42 -0.90 -11.17 3.73
N ARG A 43 -0.51 -12.42 3.79
CA ARG A 43 -1.20 -13.44 3.02
C ARG A 43 -2.55 -13.73 3.66
N LYS A 44 -3.59 -13.71 2.86
CA LYS A 44 -4.94 -14.01 3.28
C LYS A 44 -5.46 -15.21 2.50
N GLU A 45 -6.01 -16.16 3.21
CA GLU A 45 -6.63 -17.33 2.62
C GLU A 45 -8.06 -17.43 3.11
N LYS A 46 -8.95 -17.74 2.23
CA LYS A 46 -10.33 -18.07 2.59
C LYS A 46 -10.55 -19.55 2.36
N LYS A 47 -10.93 -20.25 3.41
CA LYS A 47 -11.14 -21.69 3.37
C LYS A 47 -12.60 -22.04 3.58
N LYS A 48 -13.03 -23.06 2.87
CA LYS A 48 -14.35 -23.64 3.07
C LYS A 48 -14.21 -25.13 3.03
N ASN A 49 -14.70 -25.82 4.06
CA ASN A 49 -14.62 -27.28 4.18
C ASN A 49 -13.16 -27.79 4.01
N LYS A 50 -12.20 -27.08 4.61
CA LYS A 50 -10.77 -27.37 4.56
C LYS A 50 -10.13 -27.17 3.19
N GLU A 51 -10.84 -26.63 2.24
CA GLU A 51 -10.30 -26.28 0.94
C GLU A 51 -10.08 -24.79 0.83
N VAL A 52 -8.96 -24.40 0.24
CA VAL A 52 -8.68 -22.99 -0.04
C VAL A 52 -9.50 -22.58 -1.26
N ILE A 53 -10.47 -21.69 -1.07
CA ILE A 53 -11.34 -21.23 -2.13
C ILE A 53 -10.94 -19.85 -2.64
N ASP A 54 -10.14 -19.13 -1.88
CA ASP A 54 -9.62 -17.83 -2.26
C ASP A 54 -8.27 -17.64 -1.57
N ASP A 55 -7.31 -17.15 -2.30
CA ASP A 55 -5.96 -16.94 -1.80
C ASP A 55 -5.42 -15.64 -2.41
N GLY A 56 -4.74 -14.86 -1.61
CA GLY A 56 -4.18 -13.61 -2.07
C GLY A 56 -3.44 -12.88 -0.97
N TYR A 57 -3.02 -11.67 -1.29
CA TYR A 57 -2.28 -10.82 -0.35
C TYR A 57 -3.04 -9.53 -0.12
N LEU A 58 -3.13 -9.13 1.12
CA LEU A 58 -3.64 -7.82 1.49
C LEU A 58 -2.45 -6.89 1.67
N VAL A 59 -2.40 -5.85 0.88
CA VAL A 59 -1.30 -4.89 0.89
C VAL A 59 -1.80 -3.61 1.54
N LYS A 60 -1.06 -3.14 2.54
CA LYS A 60 -1.35 -1.87 3.20
C LYS A 60 -0.24 -0.89 2.92
N VAL A 61 -0.61 0.30 2.49
CA VAL A 61 0.32 1.36 2.12
C VAL A 61 -0.06 2.62 2.86
N ALA A 62 0.92 3.27 3.47
CA ALA A 62 0.74 4.58 4.07
C ALA A 62 1.57 5.59 3.30
N LYS A 63 0.93 6.66 2.87
CA LYS A 63 1.56 7.76 2.13
C LYS A 63 1.49 9.02 2.98
N THR A 64 2.60 9.71 3.09
CA THR A 64 2.67 10.97 3.84
C THR A 64 3.12 12.09 2.91
N TYR A 65 2.38 13.17 2.92
CA TYR A 65 2.67 14.33 2.10
C TYR A 65 3.49 15.32 2.94
N GLY A 66 4.77 14.99 3.10
CA GLY A 66 5.65 15.72 4.00
C GLY A 66 5.91 17.17 3.63
N GLY A 67 5.81 17.50 2.36
CA GLY A 67 6.02 18.87 1.92
C GLY A 67 5.03 19.89 2.49
N PHE A 68 3.93 19.41 3.05
CA PHE A 68 2.96 20.29 3.67
C PHE A 68 3.40 20.83 5.03
N TRP A 69 4.34 20.16 5.66
CA TRP A 69 4.78 20.56 6.99
C TRP A 69 5.38 21.94 7.00
N ASP A 70 6.10 22.27 5.96
CA ASP A 70 6.72 23.59 5.86
C ASP A 70 5.70 24.71 5.75
N GLY A 71 4.52 24.40 5.27
CA GLY A 71 3.47 25.38 5.14
C GLY A 71 2.52 25.46 6.32
N LEU A 72 2.65 24.54 7.26
CA LEU A 72 1.76 24.45 8.41
C LEU A 72 2.27 25.18 9.63
N GLU A 73 3.50 25.54 9.64
CA GLU A 73 4.11 26.24 10.77
C GLU A 73 3.98 27.78 10.67
#